data_16b3471822413a2f8c84774d7054ac72
#
_entry.id   16b3471822413a2f8c84774d7054ac72
#
_cell.length_a   1.000
_cell.length_b   1.000
_cell.length_c   1.000
_cell.angle_alpha   90.00
_cell.angle_beta   90.00
_cell.angle_gamma   90.00
#
_symmetry.space_group_name_H-M   'P 1'
#
loop_
_entity.id
_entity.type
_entity.pdbx_description
1 polymer ?
#
loop_
_entity_poly.entity_id
_entity_poly.type
_entity_poly.pdbx_seq_one_letter_code
_entity_poly.pdbx_strand_id
1 'polypeptide(L)'
;MNFDLPGTGTDQSPVFLNAADCRAWLARMPLANATQAQPMISRQINLLHRFALPPTERFAILESLRGPLSEVQDAAARQFAGKPLPLAPDEQAALDGTLGVWHLLALGYLRCFAALCVADDGRAPAPALLAQRTLSVFADWQVDLCRGQQLPDASYWKKLNQVFSAAETLGISGSAVGDPVRHGNLPTSALAAYAECTLLTTANLYELPARHLAWVARWARRWGAKLALLKAPPEDIRSRAVPLWVDLESDRPASYVPQSTTSGLWLDTTELRKSLLARVVLLEQGRAPAELQLGDDVTQPAAGQLLQRVLQRWCKGGTPRRHERHSASGGCGLIAGFEAVHFQLSGRRPFHAPSRDTATLRREREQFEVFGVRRQSVPDIMKQADSPVEAWQVADDWHLLNESATGLRITRPFVHGGRVGAGLLIAVRMPGSLHFTLGSLRWALRESSESLAAGIQLFPGEARPVAVRIVESGDARGPWLQGFLLPGIAALDEPASVIVPAGTFRIDRGIEAMVDQQMQAFKLLRVLDHGLEFERCSI
;
A
#
# COMPACT_ATOMS: atom_id res chain seq x y z
N MET A 1 -3.35 -35.56 5.98
CA MET A 1 -2.79 -34.21 5.89
C MET A 1 -2.68 -33.62 7.28
N ASN A 2 -1.49 -33.19 7.69
CA ASN A 2 -1.28 -32.57 9.01
C ASN A 2 -1.00 -31.07 8.82
N PHE A 3 -1.95 -30.21 9.25
CA PHE A 3 -1.85 -28.76 9.11
C PHE A 3 -1.45 -28.05 10.41
N ASP A 4 -0.97 -28.76 11.41
CA ASP A 4 -0.62 -28.18 12.72
C ASP A 4 -1.75 -27.31 13.30
N LEU A 5 -2.91 -27.95 13.49
CA LEU A 5 -4.10 -27.28 14.01
C LEU A 5 -4.14 -27.37 15.55
N PRO A 6 -4.54 -26.28 16.23
CA PRO A 6 -4.74 -26.30 17.67
C PRO A 6 -5.70 -27.42 18.11
N GLY A 7 -5.46 -28.04 19.26
CA GLY A 7 -6.36 -29.03 19.81
C GLY A 7 -7.78 -28.52 20.06
N THR A 8 -8.76 -29.41 20.01
CA THR A 8 -10.12 -29.13 20.49
C THR A 8 -10.21 -29.51 21.97
N GLY A 9 -10.82 -28.70 22.78
CA GLY A 9 -11.03 -28.95 24.22
C GLY A 9 -11.41 -27.61 24.91
N THR A 10 -12.71 -27.40 25.11
CA THR A 10 -13.22 -26.31 25.94
C THR A 10 -14.56 -26.76 26.51
N ASP A 11 -14.81 -26.42 27.78
CA ASP A 11 -16.11 -26.59 28.43
C ASP A 11 -17.08 -25.44 28.03
N GLN A 12 -16.59 -24.39 27.35
CA GLN A 12 -17.41 -23.28 26.88
C GLN A 12 -17.94 -23.57 25.49
N SER A 13 -19.27 -23.69 25.37
CA SER A 13 -19.93 -23.82 24.07
C SER A 13 -20.14 -22.46 23.39
N PRO A 14 -20.06 -22.40 22.05
CA PRO A 14 -20.54 -21.24 21.30
C PRO A 14 -22.06 -21.07 21.49
N VAL A 15 -22.56 -19.87 21.19
CA VAL A 15 -24.02 -19.56 21.31
C VAL A 15 -24.85 -20.32 20.29
N PHE A 16 -24.23 -20.79 19.20
CA PHE A 16 -24.87 -21.55 18.14
C PHE A 16 -24.03 -22.78 17.77
N LEU A 17 -24.71 -23.90 17.55
CA LEU A 17 -24.10 -25.19 17.19
C LEU A 17 -24.48 -25.69 15.80
N ASN A 18 -25.33 -24.94 15.08
CA ASN A 18 -25.75 -25.20 13.72
C ASN A 18 -25.96 -23.91 12.93
N ALA A 19 -26.08 -24.03 11.62
CA ALA A 19 -26.23 -22.88 10.71
C ALA A 19 -27.51 -22.08 10.91
N ALA A 20 -28.63 -22.73 11.33
CA ALA A 20 -29.90 -22.03 11.54
C ALA A 20 -29.80 -21.08 12.75
N ASP A 21 -29.27 -21.57 13.87
CA ASP A 21 -29.06 -20.77 15.08
C ASP A 21 -28.05 -19.65 14.83
N CYS A 22 -26.99 -19.92 14.05
CA CYS A 22 -26.02 -18.92 13.64
C CYS A 22 -26.69 -17.76 12.88
N ARG A 23 -27.53 -18.06 11.90
CA ARG A 23 -28.29 -17.03 11.15
C ARG A 23 -29.25 -16.26 12.04
N ALA A 24 -29.95 -16.94 12.96
CA ALA A 24 -30.84 -16.28 13.94
C ALA A 24 -30.08 -15.36 14.90
N TRP A 25 -28.85 -15.74 15.27
CA TRP A 25 -27.97 -14.90 16.07
C TRP A 25 -27.47 -13.69 15.28
N LEU A 26 -27.02 -13.87 14.04
CA LEU A 26 -26.56 -12.79 13.14
C LEU A 26 -27.67 -11.75 12.87
N ALA A 27 -28.92 -12.17 12.74
CA ALA A 27 -30.05 -11.26 12.54
C ALA A 27 -30.30 -10.27 13.70
N ARG A 28 -29.74 -10.56 14.88
CA ARG A 28 -29.83 -9.71 16.07
C ARG A 28 -28.57 -8.91 16.33
N MET A 29 -27.53 -9.09 15.51
CA MET A 29 -26.23 -8.43 15.68
C MET A 29 -26.24 -7.00 15.13
N PRO A 30 -25.55 -6.07 15.76
CA PRO A 30 -25.37 -4.71 15.25
C PRO A 30 -24.32 -4.66 14.13
N LEU A 31 -24.56 -5.36 13.02
CA LEU A 31 -23.58 -5.52 11.94
C LEU A 31 -23.12 -4.19 11.31
N ALA A 32 -23.98 -3.16 11.35
CA ALA A 32 -23.63 -1.81 10.90
C ALA A 32 -22.56 -1.12 11.77
N ASN A 33 -22.37 -1.59 13.02
CA ASN A 33 -21.34 -1.09 13.94
C ASN A 33 -20.21 -2.12 14.06
N ALA A 34 -19.21 -2.01 13.19
CA ALA A 34 -18.10 -2.95 13.15
C ALA A 34 -17.34 -3.04 14.49
N THR A 35 -17.18 -1.96 15.21
CA THR A 35 -16.49 -1.92 16.52
C THR A 35 -17.17 -2.78 17.56
N GLN A 36 -18.50 -2.90 17.52
CA GLN A 36 -19.26 -3.78 18.39
C GLN A 36 -19.40 -5.21 17.84
N ALA A 37 -19.69 -5.35 16.55
CA ALA A 37 -19.96 -6.64 15.93
C ALA A 37 -18.71 -7.53 15.85
N GLN A 38 -17.55 -6.96 15.48
CA GLN A 38 -16.32 -7.72 15.24
C GLN A 38 -15.82 -8.51 16.48
N PRO A 39 -15.71 -7.92 17.67
CA PRO A 39 -15.30 -8.68 18.86
C PRO A 39 -16.29 -9.78 19.24
N MET A 40 -17.59 -9.57 19.03
CA MET A 40 -18.61 -10.57 19.31
C MET A 40 -18.50 -11.75 18.36
N ILE A 41 -18.33 -11.49 17.05
CA ILE A 41 -18.13 -12.53 16.04
C ILE A 41 -16.80 -13.27 16.30
N SER A 42 -15.72 -12.54 16.54
CA SER A 42 -14.40 -13.09 16.86
C SER A 42 -14.46 -14.07 18.03
N ARG A 43 -15.15 -13.69 19.10
CA ARG A 43 -15.34 -14.56 20.27
C ARG A 43 -16.06 -15.85 19.91
N GLN A 44 -17.12 -15.78 19.10
CA GLN A 44 -17.88 -16.97 18.70
C GLN A 44 -17.06 -17.89 17.78
N ILE A 45 -16.32 -17.35 16.81
CA ILE A 45 -15.43 -18.15 15.95
C ILE A 45 -14.33 -18.84 16.76
N ASN A 46 -13.75 -18.15 17.76
CA ASN A 46 -12.74 -18.71 18.65
C ASN A 46 -13.32 -19.87 19.49
N LEU A 47 -14.54 -19.71 20.03
CA LEU A 47 -15.23 -20.79 20.74
C LEU A 47 -15.52 -21.98 19.83
N LEU A 48 -16.08 -21.72 18.62
CA LEU A 48 -16.28 -22.75 17.59
C LEU A 48 -14.99 -23.51 17.28
N HIS A 49 -13.87 -22.81 17.22
CA HIS A 49 -12.59 -23.42 16.90
C HIS A 49 -12.14 -24.47 17.94
N ARG A 50 -12.43 -24.20 19.21
CA ARG A 50 -12.08 -25.06 20.36
C ARG A 50 -13.14 -26.11 20.69
N PHE A 51 -14.38 -25.92 20.27
CA PHE A 51 -15.50 -26.81 20.59
C PHE A 51 -15.52 -28.02 19.66
N ALA A 52 -15.79 -29.21 20.20
CA ALA A 52 -15.95 -30.42 19.41
C ALA A 52 -17.29 -30.37 18.65
N LEU A 53 -17.24 -30.10 17.35
CA LEU A 53 -18.40 -30.00 16.48
C LEU A 53 -18.19 -30.84 15.21
N PRO A 54 -19.21 -31.52 14.67
CA PRO A 54 -19.10 -32.21 13.40
C PRO A 54 -18.56 -31.27 12.31
N PRO A 55 -17.59 -31.72 11.49
CA PRO A 55 -16.96 -30.85 10.47
C PRO A 55 -17.96 -30.26 9.46
N THR A 56 -19.01 -30.99 9.10
CA THR A 56 -20.10 -30.53 8.22
C THR A 56 -20.89 -29.37 8.82
N GLU A 57 -21.25 -29.46 10.11
CA GLU A 57 -21.93 -28.39 10.84
C GLU A 57 -21.03 -27.17 10.98
N ARG A 58 -19.74 -27.38 11.31
CA ARG A 58 -18.74 -26.31 11.36
C ARG A 58 -18.69 -25.56 10.03
N PHE A 59 -18.61 -26.30 8.92
CA PHE A 59 -18.59 -25.70 7.58
C PHE A 59 -19.86 -24.88 7.30
N ALA A 60 -21.02 -25.41 7.59
CA ALA A 60 -22.30 -24.73 7.38
C ALA A 60 -22.42 -23.43 8.22
N ILE A 61 -21.89 -23.42 9.44
CA ILE A 61 -21.81 -22.24 10.28
C ILE A 61 -20.85 -21.19 9.67
N LEU A 62 -19.65 -21.60 9.24
CA LEU A 62 -18.66 -20.71 8.63
C LEU A 62 -19.21 -20.07 7.34
N GLU A 63 -19.92 -20.84 6.50
CA GLU A 63 -20.59 -20.30 5.30
C GLU A 63 -21.69 -19.27 5.67
N SER A 64 -22.41 -19.47 6.77
CA SER A 64 -23.41 -18.52 7.25
C SER A 64 -22.78 -17.22 7.78
N LEU A 65 -21.60 -17.27 8.36
CA LEU A 65 -20.85 -16.12 8.88
C LEU A 65 -20.18 -15.30 7.77
N ARG A 66 -19.81 -15.92 6.66
CA ARG A 66 -18.90 -15.35 5.64
C ARG A 66 -19.37 -14.03 5.05
N GLY A 67 -20.62 -13.92 4.60
CA GLY A 67 -21.17 -12.69 4.03
C GLY A 67 -21.20 -11.53 5.04
N PRO A 68 -21.92 -11.66 6.16
CA PRO A 68 -21.98 -10.63 7.19
C PRO A 68 -20.59 -10.25 7.74
N LEU A 69 -19.70 -11.23 7.88
CA LEU A 69 -18.34 -10.98 8.34
C LEU A 69 -17.53 -10.14 7.36
N SER A 70 -17.65 -10.39 6.06
CA SER A 70 -16.97 -9.59 5.03
C SER A 70 -17.34 -8.10 5.12
N GLU A 71 -18.62 -7.80 5.35
CA GLU A 71 -19.10 -6.42 5.52
C GLU A 71 -18.54 -5.76 6.79
N VAL A 72 -18.52 -6.50 7.91
CA VAL A 72 -17.95 -6.03 9.18
C VAL A 72 -16.46 -5.77 9.06
N GLN A 73 -15.71 -6.67 8.40
CA GLN A 73 -14.27 -6.52 8.18
C GLN A 73 -13.94 -5.34 7.27
N ASP A 74 -14.69 -5.13 6.19
CA ASP A 74 -14.52 -3.96 5.32
C ASP A 74 -14.82 -2.64 6.05
N ALA A 75 -15.80 -2.64 6.96
CA ALA A 75 -16.08 -1.47 7.79
C ALA A 75 -14.97 -1.21 8.83
N ALA A 76 -14.44 -2.26 9.46
CA ALA A 76 -13.32 -2.17 10.40
C ALA A 76 -12.03 -1.69 9.71
N ALA A 77 -11.76 -2.16 8.49
CA ALA A 77 -10.58 -1.79 7.73
C ALA A 77 -10.49 -0.29 7.44
N ARG A 78 -11.60 0.44 7.39
CA ARG A 78 -11.60 1.91 7.21
C ARG A 78 -10.91 2.66 8.35
N GLN A 79 -10.76 2.03 9.52
CA GLN A 79 -10.11 2.67 10.67
C GLN A 79 -8.58 2.71 10.53
N PHE A 80 -7.97 1.77 9.83
CA PHE A 80 -6.51 1.66 9.70
C PHE A 80 -5.99 1.75 8.26
N ALA A 81 -6.81 1.51 7.24
CA ALA A 81 -6.36 1.49 5.85
C ALA A 81 -5.79 2.83 5.40
N GLY A 82 -4.53 2.81 4.93
CA GLY A 82 -3.82 4.00 4.44
C GLY A 82 -3.41 5.00 5.52
N LYS A 83 -3.50 4.64 6.79
CA LYS A 83 -3.02 5.48 7.90
C LYS A 83 -1.50 5.44 8.00
N PRO A 84 -0.83 6.53 8.41
CA PRO A 84 0.60 6.53 8.63
C PRO A 84 1.01 5.65 9.81
N LEU A 85 2.20 5.06 9.73
CA LEU A 85 2.78 4.20 10.76
C LEU A 85 3.72 4.98 11.71
N PRO A 86 3.77 4.59 12.99
CA PRO A 86 2.96 3.60 13.70
C PRO A 86 1.47 3.99 13.74
N LEU A 87 0.59 3.00 13.71
CA LEU A 87 -0.84 3.25 13.90
C LEU A 87 -1.13 3.80 15.29
N ALA A 88 -2.16 4.64 15.43
CA ALA A 88 -2.69 5.02 16.74
C ALA A 88 -3.26 3.80 17.48
N PRO A 89 -3.37 3.82 18.82
CA PRO A 89 -3.79 2.64 19.60
C PRO A 89 -5.14 2.05 19.16
N ASP A 90 -6.11 2.87 18.82
CA ASP A 90 -7.43 2.46 18.32
C ASP A 90 -7.36 1.93 16.89
N GLU A 91 -6.55 2.53 16.02
CA GLU A 91 -6.27 2.05 14.66
C GLU A 91 -5.57 0.68 14.70
N GLN A 92 -4.59 0.52 15.61
CA GLN A 92 -3.87 -0.75 15.80
C GLN A 92 -4.81 -1.83 16.34
N ALA A 93 -5.66 -1.53 17.31
CA ALA A 93 -6.65 -2.46 17.85
C ALA A 93 -7.64 -2.93 16.77
N ALA A 94 -8.07 -2.03 15.87
CA ALA A 94 -8.92 -2.38 14.74
C ALA A 94 -8.22 -3.31 13.75
N LEU A 95 -6.93 -3.06 13.46
CA LEU A 95 -6.13 -3.95 12.61
C LEU A 95 -5.95 -5.32 13.24
N ASP A 96 -5.53 -5.38 14.51
CA ASP A 96 -5.31 -6.64 15.23
C ASP A 96 -6.59 -7.47 15.33
N GLY A 97 -7.73 -6.82 15.59
CA GLY A 97 -9.05 -7.44 15.57
C GLY A 97 -9.39 -8.03 14.20
N THR A 98 -9.14 -7.28 13.13
CA THR A 98 -9.39 -7.71 11.75
C THR A 98 -8.54 -8.92 11.36
N LEU A 99 -7.23 -8.85 11.60
CA LEU A 99 -6.31 -9.93 11.29
C LEU A 99 -6.60 -11.18 12.14
N GLY A 100 -6.93 -11.00 13.42
CA GLY A 100 -7.31 -12.09 14.32
C GLY A 100 -8.55 -12.84 13.84
N VAL A 101 -9.57 -12.15 13.34
CA VAL A 101 -10.77 -12.77 12.77
C VAL A 101 -10.46 -13.57 11.51
N TRP A 102 -9.67 -13.03 10.58
CA TRP A 102 -9.25 -13.75 9.38
C TRP A 102 -8.44 -15.01 9.73
N HIS A 103 -7.53 -14.88 10.69
CA HIS A 103 -6.76 -16.04 11.18
C HIS A 103 -7.67 -17.15 11.71
N LEU A 104 -8.63 -16.82 12.59
CA LEU A 104 -9.58 -17.78 13.15
C LEU A 104 -10.47 -18.41 12.07
N LEU A 105 -10.93 -17.60 11.09
CA LEU A 105 -11.75 -18.10 9.99
C LEU A 105 -10.95 -19.06 9.09
N ALA A 106 -9.70 -18.73 8.76
CA ALA A 106 -8.80 -19.58 8.00
C ALA A 106 -8.56 -20.92 8.71
N LEU A 107 -8.32 -20.90 10.02
CA LEU A 107 -8.18 -22.13 10.83
C LEU A 107 -9.46 -22.95 10.84
N GLY A 108 -10.63 -22.32 10.89
CA GLY A 108 -11.93 -22.98 10.81
C GLY A 108 -12.13 -23.77 9.51
N TYR A 109 -11.89 -23.11 8.37
CA TYR A 109 -11.97 -23.75 7.05
C TYR A 109 -10.89 -24.80 6.85
N LEU A 110 -9.67 -24.54 7.32
CA LEU A 110 -8.56 -25.49 7.26
C LEU A 110 -8.87 -26.78 8.02
N ARG A 111 -9.53 -26.65 9.20
CA ARG A 111 -10.02 -27.80 9.97
C ARG A 111 -11.09 -28.60 9.21
N CYS A 112 -12.02 -27.91 8.56
CA CYS A 112 -13.01 -28.56 7.72
C CYS A 112 -12.36 -29.28 6.53
N PHE A 113 -11.41 -28.64 5.85
CA PHE A 113 -10.67 -29.23 4.74
C PHE A 113 -9.92 -30.49 5.18
N ALA A 114 -9.15 -30.42 6.28
CA ALA A 114 -8.41 -31.56 6.81
C ALA A 114 -9.30 -32.77 7.14
N ALA A 115 -10.51 -32.53 7.66
CA ALA A 115 -11.42 -33.58 8.08
C ALA A 115 -12.30 -34.13 6.92
N LEU A 116 -12.68 -33.31 5.97
CA LEU A 116 -13.67 -33.67 4.95
C LEU A 116 -13.10 -33.92 3.55
N CYS A 117 -11.85 -33.55 3.29
CA CYS A 117 -11.25 -33.72 1.95
C CYS A 117 -11.09 -35.20 1.53
N VAL A 118 -11.16 -36.12 2.44
CA VAL A 118 -11.12 -37.59 2.21
C VAL A 118 -12.41 -38.30 2.59
N ALA A 119 -13.44 -37.56 3.00
CA ALA A 119 -14.73 -38.15 3.35
C ALA A 119 -15.55 -38.43 2.08
N ASP A 120 -16.07 -39.63 1.95
CA ASP A 120 -16.87 -40.09 0.82
C ASP A 120 -18.29 -40.48 1.29
N ASP A 121 -18.99 -39.59 1.99
CA ASP A 121 -20.32 -39.87 2.53
C ASP A 121 -21.47 -39.21 1.72
N GLY A 122 -21.16 -38.57 0.58
CA GLY A 122 -22.14 -37.95 -0.31
C GLY A 122 -22.88 -36.74 0.29
N ARG A 123 -22.72 -36.47 1.59
CA ARG A 123 -23.30 -35.33 2.32
C ARG A 123 -22.25 -34.26 2.66
N ALA A 124 -20.97 -34.62 2.59
CA ALA A 124 -19.89 -33.68 2.83
C ALA A 124 -19.78 -32.64 1.69
N PRO A 125 -19.37 -31.40 1.98
CA PRO A 125 -19.02 -30.43 0.95
C PRO A 125 -17.90 -31.01 0.06
N ALA A 126 -17.99 -30.73 -1.26
CA ALA A 126 -16.98 -31.18 -2.20
C ALA A 126 -15.57 -30.69 -1.77
N PRO A 127 -14.53 -31.56 -1.80
CA PRO A 127 -13.17 -31.16 -1.42
C PRO A 127 -12.65 -29.92 -2.17
N ALA A 128 -13.01 -29.77 -3.44
CA ALA A 128 -12.69 -28.57 -4.25
C ALA A 128 -13.27 -27.28 -3.64
N LEU A 129 -14.49 -27.33 -3.11
CA LEU A 129 -15.13 -26.20 -2.45
C LEU A 129 -14.39 -25.84 -1.15
N LEU A 130 -14.02 -26.85 -0.35
CA LEU A 130 -13.29 -26.64 0.90
C LEU A 130 -11.91 -26.01 0.66
N ALA A 131 -11.17 -26.50 -0.34
CA ALA A 131 -9.88 -25.94 -0.74
C ALA A 131 -10.01 -24.48 -1.20
N GLN A 132 -10.98 -24.19 -2.08
CA GLN A 132 -11.22 -22.85 -2.57
C GLN A 132 -11.62 -21.89 -1.42
N ARG A 133 -12.52 -22.30 -0.52
CA ARG A 133 -12.90 -21.51 0.65
C ARG A 133 -11.72 -21.16 1.54
N THR A 134 -10.91 -22.15 1.83
CA THR A 134 -9.71 -21.95 2.67
C THR A 134 -8.78 -20.92 2.02
N LEU A 135 -8.42 -21.11 0.75
CA LEU A 135 -7.51 -20.22 0.03
C LEU A 135 -8.08 -18.80 -0.16
N SER A 136 -9.41 -18.67 -0.35
CA SER A 136 -10.04 -17.36 -0.51
C SER A 136 -10.01 -16.53 0.79
N VAL A 137 -10.07 -17.17 1.96
CA VAL A 137 -9.92 -16.47 3.25
C VAL A 137 -8.48 -15.98 3.42
N PHE A 138 -7.49 -16.75 2.98
CA PHE A 138 -6.09 -16.26 2.95
C PHE A 138 -5.95 -15.02 2.06
N ALA A 139 -6.61 -14.98 0.90
CA ALA A 139 -6.56 -13.81 0.04
C ALA A 139 -7.18 -12.57 0.71
N ASP A 140 -8.34 -12.69 1.38
CA ASP A 140 -8.96 -11.59 2.12
C ASP A 140 -8.07 -11.13 3.30
N TRP A 141 -7.47 -12.07 4.02
CA TRP A 141 -6.49 -11.78 5.06
C TRP A 141 -5.28 -11.00 4.53
N GLN A 142 -4.75 -11.40 3.38
CA GLN A 142 -3.61 -10.72 2.75
C GLN A 142 -3.95 -9.28 2.33
N VAL A 143 -5.17 -9.04 1.85
CA VAL A 143 -5.61 -7.68 1.52
C VAL A 143 -5.58 -6.79 2.75
N ASP A 144 -6.07 -7.27 3.91
CA ASP A 144 -6.08 -6.47 5.14
C ASP A 144 -4.69 -6.32 5.78
N LEU A 145 -3.80 -7.31 5.63
CA LEU A 145 -2.37 -7.13 5.93
C LEU A 145 -1.79 -5.97 5.12
N CYS A 146 -2.04 -5.94 3.79
CA CYS A 146 -1.56 -4.86 2.93
C CYS A 146 -2.18 -3.50 3.31
N ARG A 147 -3.48 -3.44 3.66
CA ARG A 147 -4.16 -2.23 4.15
C ARG A 147 -3.53 -1.70 5.43
N GLY A 148 -3.07 -2.62 6.33
CA GLY A 148 -2.34 -2.31 7.55
C GLY A 148 -0.84 -2.16 7.37
N GLN A 149 -0.35 -2.13 6.12
CA GLN A 149 1.08 -2.00 5.79
C GLN A 149 1.93 -3.07 6.49
N GLN A 150 1.44 -4.31 6.51
CA GLN A 150 2.14 -5.50 6.98
C GLN A 150 2.26 -6.51 5.84
N LEU A 151 3.30 -7.34 5.88
CA LEU A 151 3.48 -8.44 4.94
C LEU A 151 3.03 -9.75 5.57
N PRO A 152 2.50 -10.71 4.77
CA PRO A 152 2.31 -12.06 5.23
C PRO A 152 3.63 -12.68 5.70
N ASP A 153 3.61 -13.35 6.83
CA ASP A 153 4.76 -14.03 7.41
C ASP A 153 5.00 -15.42 6.79
N ALA A 154 6.08 -16.06 7.20
CA ALA A 154 6.43 -17.42 6.76
C ALA A 154 5.33 -18.45 7.10
N SER A 155 4.66 -18.32 8.25
CA SER A 155 3.57 -19.22 8.66
C SER A 155 2.35 -19.12 7.74
N TYR A 156 2.02 -17.89 7.29
CA TYR A 156 0.97 -17.66 6.30
C TYR A 156 1.27 -18.40 5.00
N TRP A 157 2.47 -18.20 4.43
CA TRP A 157 2.87 -18.82 3.17
C TRP A 157 2.95 -20.33 3.26
N LYS A 158 3.50 -20.85 4.35
CA LYS A 158 3.56 -22.29 4.59
C LYS A 158 2.18 -22.94 4.57
N LYS A 159 1.21 -22.36 5.29
CA LYS A 159 -0.16 -22.89 5.31
C LYS A 159 -0.86 -22.77 3.96
N LEU A 160 -0.72 -21.61 3.30
CA LEU A 160 -1.28 -21.39 1.95
C LEU A 160 -0.77 -22.44 0.96
N ASN A 161 0.55 -22.64 0.91
CA ASN A 161 1.21 -23.59 0.02
C ASN A 161 0.81 -25.04 0.36
N GLN A 162 0.69 -25.41 1.63
CA GLN A 162 0.23 -26.73 2.06
C GLN A 162 -1.21 -27.02 1.60
N VAL A 163 -2.13 -26.06 1.70
CA VAL A 163 -3.52 -26.24 1.24
C VAL A 163 -3.55 -26.42 -0.27
N PHE A 164 -2.80 -25.61 -1.00
CA PHE A 164 -2.77 -25.69 -2.47
C PHE A 164 -2.08 -26.99 -2.93
N SER A 165 -0.98 -27.40 -2.30
CA SER A 165 -0.32 -28.69 -2.56
C SER A 165 -1.27 -29.87 -2.34
N ALA A 166 -2.08 -29.83 -1.28
CA ALA A 166 -3.08 -30.84 -1.04
C ALA A 166 -4.16 -30.88 -2.13
N ALA A 167 -4.61 -29.71 -2.60
CA ALA A 167 -5.58 -29.62 -3.69
C ALA A 167 -5.00 -30.15 -5.02
N GLU A 168 -3.72 -29.91 -5.30
CA GLU A 168 -3.00 -30.48 -6.45
C GLU A 168 -2.88 -32.00 -6.35
N THR A 169 -2.48 -32.52 -5.19
CA THR A 169 -2.36 -33.96 -4.96
C THR A 169 -3.69 -34.71 -5.14
N LEU A 170 -4.80 -34.07 -4.75
CA LEU A 170 -6.15 -34.61 -4.93
C LEU A 170 -6.69 -34.40 -6.37
N GLY A 171 -6.00 -33.67 -7.23
CA GLY A 171 -6.44 -33.36 -8.59
C GLY A 171 -7.64 -32.42 -8.68
N ILE A 172 -7.89 -31.62 -7.63
CA ILE A 172 -9.08 -30.76 -7.51
C ILE A 172 -8.78 -29.27 -7.61
N SER A 173 -7.53 -28.88 -7.78
CA SER A 173 -7.10 -27.45 -7.77
C SER A 173 -7.81 -26.61 -8.82
N GLY A 174 -8.02 -27.16 -10.03
CA GLY A 174 -8.73 -26.51 -11.14
C GLY A 174 -10.25 -26.73 -11.17
N SER A 175 -10.79 -27.53 -10.25
CA SER A 175 -12.22 -27.86 -10.25
C SER A 175 -13.08 -26.62 -10.00
N ALA A 176 -14.05 -26.37 -10.88
CA ALA A 176 -14.94 -25.21 -10.80
C ALA A 176 -15.91 -25.31 -9.61
N VAL A 177 -15.98 -24.25 -8.80
CA VAL A 177 -16.89 -24.11 -7.68
C VAL A 177 -17.56 -22.73 -7.68
N GLY A 178 -18.75 -22.62 -7.06
CA GLY A 178 -19.42 -21.34 -6.86
C GLY A 178 -18.95 -20.62 -5.60
N ASP A 179 -18.76 -19.30 -5.69
CA ASP A 179 -18.51 -18.44 -4.54
C ASP A 179 -19.31 -17.12 -4.68
N PRO A 180 -20.62 -17.16 -4.35
CA PRO A 180 -21.47 -15.99 -4.56
C PRO A 180 -21.07 -14.77 -3.73
N VAL A 181 -20.43 -14.94 -2.58
CA VAL A 181 -19.98 -13.82 -1.73
C VAL A 181 -18.87 -13.02 -2.40
N ARG A 182 -17.94 -13.68 -3.10
CA ARG A 182 -16.76 -13.01 -3.68
C ARG A 182 -16.83 -12.82 -5.19
N HIS A 183 -17.53 -13.70 -5.90
CA HIS A 183 -17.52 -13.78 -7.36
C HIS A 183 -18.93 -13.67 -7.99
N GLY A 184 -19.99 -13.52 -7.18
CA GLY A 184 -21.35 -13.57 -7.68
C GLY A 184 -21.63 -14.91 -8.38
N ASN A 185 -22.12 -14.87 -9.61
CA ASN A 185 -22.42 -16.06 -10.41
C ASN A 185 -21.22 -16.61 -11.21
N LEU A 186 -20.03 -16.00 -11.11
CA LEU A 186 -18.86 -16.47 -11.84
C LEU A 186 -18.23 -17.67 -11.12
N PRO A 187 -17.86 -18.74 -11.85
CA PRO A 187 -17.16 -19.87 -11.26
C PRO A 187 -15.74 -19.45 -10.87
N THR A 188 -15.22 -20.10 -9.84
CA THR A 188 -13.85 -19.97 -9.36
C THR A 188 -13.26 -21.35 -9.05
N SER A 189 -12.04 -21.42 -8.57
CA SER A 189 -11.37 -22.67 -8.20
C SER A 189 -10.32 -22.42 -7.09
N ALA A 190 -9.77 -23.48 -6.53
CA ALA A 190 -8.65 -23.40 -5.60
C ALA A 190 -7.43 -22.75 -6.28
N LEU A 191 -7.13 -23.09 -7.53
CA LEU A 191 -6.07 -22.46 -8.32
C LEU A 191 -6.30 -20.95 -8.47
N ALA A 192 -7.53 -20.52 -8.79
CA ALA A 192 -7.84 -19.11 -8.94
C ALA A 192 -7.65 -18.32 -7.63
N ALA A 193 -8.02 -18.89 -6.48
CA ALA A 193 -7.82 -18.29 -5.17
C ALA A 193 -6.32 -18.24 -4.77
N TYR A 194 -5.55 -19.28 -5.06
CA TYR A 194 -4.11 -19.28 -4.87
C TYR A 194 -3.41 -18.25 -5.77
N ALA A 195 -3.80 -18.19 -7.03
CA ALA A 195 -3.31 -17.20 -7.98
C ALA A 195 -3.63 -15.76 -7.54
N GLU A 196 -4.80 -15.52 -6.94
CA GLU A 196 -5.13 -14.22 -6.35
C GLU A 196 -4.10 -13.81 -5.31
N CYS A 197 -3.76 -14.67 -4.34
CA CYS A 197 -2.73 -14.40 -3.33
C CYS A 197 -1.37 -14.08 -3.96
N THR A 198 -1.00 -14.79 -5.01
CA THR A 198 0.23 -14.55 -5.76
C THR A 198 0.22 -13.19 -6.46
N LEU A 199 -0.88 -12.82 -7.11
CA LEU A 199 -1.05 -11.53 -7.78
C LEU A 199 -1.03 -10.37 -6.77
N LEU A 200 -1.66 -10.51 -5.60
CA LEU A 200 -1.62 -9.51 -4.53
C LEU A 200 -0.17 -9.21 -4.09
N THR A 201 0.64 -10.24 -3.89
CA THR A 201 2.04 -10.09 -3.50
C THR A 201 2.87 -9.41 -4.58
N THR A 202 2.75 -9.88 -5.83
CA THR A 202 3.55 -9.33 -6.94
C THR A 202 3.16 -7.92 -7.32
N ALA A 203 1.94 -7.48 -7.02
CA ALA A 203 1.49 -6.10 -7.24
C ALA A 203 2.17 -5.07 -6.32
N ASN A 204 2.75 -5.46 -5.18
CA ASN A 204 3.27 -4.56 -4.14
C ASN A 204 2.22 -3.52 -3.71
N LEU A 205 1.12 -4.01 -3.16
CA LEU A 205 -0.05 -3.19 -2.82
C LEU A 205 0.25 -2.09 -1.79
N TYR A 206 1.22 -2.30 -0.91
CA TYR A 206 1.62 -1.33 0.12
C TYR A 206 2.25 -0.05 -0.42
N GLU A 207 2.62 -0.02 -1.71
CA GLU A 207 3.06 1.20 -2.39
C GLU A 207 1.87 2.03 -2.94
N LEU A 208 0.64 1.54 -2.81
CA LEU A 208 -0.55 2.15 -3.38
C LEU A 208 -1.37 2.89 -2.32
N PRO A 209 -1.97 4.03 -2.68
CA PRO A 209 -3.02 4.63 -1.87
C PRO A 209 -4.17 3.64 -1.65
N ALA A 210 -4.87 3.73 -0.51
CA ALA A 210 -5.90 2.78 -0.10
C ALA A 210 -6.98 2.50 -1.18
N ARG A 211 -7.40 3.54 -1.92
CA ARG A 211 -8.36 3.40 -3.03
C ARG A 211 -7.81 2.56 -4.18
N HIS A 212 -6.56 2.81 -4.57
CA HIS A 212 -5.90 2.07 -5.65
C HIS A 212 -5.58 0.62 -5.24
N LEU A 213 -5.20 0.41 -3.97
CA LEU A 213 -5.06 -0.93 -3.39
C LEU A 213 -6.37 -1.73 -3.55
N ALA A 214 -7.51 -1.14 -3.17
CA ALA A 214 -8.80 -1.79 -3.30
C ALA A 214 -9.14 -2.17 -4.76
N TRP A 215 -8.81 -1.32 -5.73
CA TRP A 215 -9.01 -1.63 -7.15
C TRP A 215 -8.15 -2.80 -7.60
N VAL A 216 -6.85 -2.77 -7.29
CA VAL A 216 -5.92 -3.83 -7.69
C VAL A 216 -6.25 -5.16 -7.00
N ALA A 217 -6.67 -5.14 -5.73
CA ALA A 217 -7.12 -6.33 -5.02
C ALA A 217 -8.36 -6.97 -5.70
N ARG A 218 -9.35 -6.15 -6.08
CA ARG A 218 -10.53 -6.60 -6.84
C ARG A 218 -10.14 -7.19 -8.21
N TRP A 219 -9.14 -6.59 -8.88
CA TRP A 219 -8.62 -7.10 -10.15
C TRP A 219 -7.87 -8.43 -9.98
N ALA A 220 -7.05 -8.57 -8.93
CA ALA A 220 -6.36 -9.82 -8.62
C ALA A 220 -7.37 -10.97 -8.37
N ARG A 221 -8.41 -10.71 -7.59
CA ARG A 221 -9.53 -11.64 -7.36
C ARG A 221 -10.19 -12.09 -8.67
N ARG A 222 -10.53 -11.13 -9.52
CA ARG A 222 -11.22 -11.41 -10.79
C ARG A 222 -10.34 -12.17 -11.76
N TRP A 223 -9.07 -11.82 -11.84
CA TRP A 223 -8.17 -12.33 -12.87
C TRP A 223 -7.29 -13.50 -12.44
N GLY A 224 -7.35 -13.91 -11.20
CA GLY A 224 -6.70 -15.15 -10.72
C GLY A 224 -7.10 -16.37 -11.56
N ALA A 225 -8.36 -16.43 -12.03
CA ALA A 225 -8.84 -17.48 -12.92
C ALA A 225 -8.20 -17.48 -14.33
N LYS A 226 -7.39 -16.49 -14.69
CA LYS A 226 -6.67 -16.42 -15.97
C LYS A 226 -5.26 -16.98 -15.89
N LEU A 227 -4.83 -17.44 -14.74
CA LEU A 227 -3.54 -18.10 -14.59
C LEU A 227 -3.70 -19.61 -14.78
N ALA A 228 -2.72 -20.22 -15.45
CA ALA A 228 -2.65 -21.67 -15.60
C ALA A 228 -1.44 -22.21 -14.84
N LEU A 229 -1.57 -23.40 -14.26
CA LEU A 229 -0.49 -24.09 -13.58
C LEU A 229 0.24 -25.02 -14.53
N LEU A 230 1.56 -24.90 -14.62
CA LEU A 230 2.43 -25.69 -15.46
C LEU A 230 3.46 -26.44 -14.62
N LYS A 231 3.78 -27.68 -15.02
CA LYS A 231 4.81 -28.53 -14.39
C LYS A 231 6.23 -28.21 -14.86
N ALA A 232 6.36 -27.51 -15.99
CA ALA A 232 7.62 -27.09 -16.57
C ALA A 232 7.52 -25.63 -17.02
N PRO A 233 8.64 -24.87 -17.08
CA PRO A 233 8.62 -23.51 -17.62
C PRO A 233 8.21 -23.55 -19.08
N PRO A 234 7.48 -22.52 -19.58
CA PRO A 234 7.14 -22.42 -20.98
C PRO A 234 8.41 -22.31 -21.86
N GLU A 235 8.44 -23.01 -22.97
CA GLU A 235 9.62 -23.08 -23.85
C GLU A 235 10.00 -21.72 -24.49
N ASP A 236 9.03 -20.86 -24.73
CA ASP A 236 9.23 -19.54 -25.36
C ASP A 236 8.87 -18.39 -24.38
N ILE A 237 9.84 -18.03 -23.53
CA ILE A 237 9.69 -16.92 -22.58
C ILE A 237 9.77 -15.56 -23.29
N ARG A 238 10.38 -15.45 -24.47
CA ARG A 238 10.61 -14.16 -25.15
C ARG A 238 9.35 -13.57 -25.78
N SER A 239 8.45 -14.40 -26.27
CA SER A 239 7.17 -13.98 -26.87
C SER A 239 6.00 -14.00 -25.88
N ARG A 240 6.15 -14.62 -24.71
CA ARG A 240 5.11 -14.83 -23.69
C ARG A 240 5.29 -13.91 -22.48
N ALA A 241 4.34 -13.98 -21.59
CA ALA A 241 4.48 -13.38 -20.26
C ALA A 241 5.52 -14.16 -19.44
N VAL A 242 6.24 -13.45 -18.56
CA VAL A 242 7.16 -14.10 -17.62
C VAL A 242 6.33 -14.87 -16.58
N PRO A 243 6.49 -16.20 -16.48
CA PRO A 243 5.73 -17.00 -15.52
C PRO A 243 6.27 -16.79 -14.09
N LEU A 244 5.44 -17.10 -13.11
CA LEU A 244 5.82 -17.09 -11.71
C LEU A 244 6.18 -18.50 -11.26
N TRP A 245 7.34 -18.66 -10.67
CA TRP A 245 7.79 -19.90 -10.06
C TRP A 245 7.20 -20.07 -8.65
N VAL A 246 6.71 -21.26 -8.36
CA VAL A 246 6.06 -21.63 -7.10
C VAL A 246 6.75 -22.86 -6.50
N ASP A 247 7.17 -22.74 -5.27
CA ASP A 247 7.65 -23.86 -4.44
C ASP A 247 6.64 -24.14 -3.32
N LEU A 248 5.86 -25.21 -3.49
CA LEU A 248 4.79 -25.57 -2.55
C LEU A 248 5.29 -26.15 -1.21
N GLU A 249 6.58 -26.47 -1.14
CA GLU A 249 7.22 -26.94 0.10
C GLU A 249 7.81 -25.78 0.92
N SER A 250 7.92 -24.60 0.30
CA SER A 250 8.50 -23.42 0.94
C SER A 250 7.50 -22.66 1.82
N ASP A 251 8.04 -21.77 2.65
CA ASP A 251 7.32 -20.78 3.44
C ASP A 251 7.38 -19.38 2.80
N ARG A 252 7.52 -19.33 1.46
CA ARG A 252 7.74 -18.10 0.69
C ARG A 252 6.68 -17.90 -0.40
N PRO A 253 6.44 -16.68 -0.83
CA PRO A 253 5.58 -16.39 -1.97
C PRO A 253 6.20 -16.85 -3.28
N ALA A 254 5.36 -17.00 -4.31
CA ALA A 254 5.81 -17.17 -5.68
C ALA A 254 6.74 -16.02 -6.13
N SER A 255 7.69 -16.32 -7.01
CA SER A 255 8.69 -15.37 -7.50
C SER A 255 8.95 -15.53 -9.01
N TYR A 256 9.56 -14.52 -9.64
CA TYR A 256 9.94 -14.62 -11.06
C TYR A 256 11.23 -15.40 -11.30
N VAL A 257 12.00 -15.61 -10.26
CA VAL A 257 13.28 -16.32 -10.32
C VAL A 257 13.19 -17.52 -9.39
N PRO A 258 13.47 -18.74 -9.86
CA PRO A 258 13.57 -19.91 -9.01
C PRO A 258 14.54 -19.66 -7.84
N GLN A 259 14.09 -19.93 -6.63
CA GLN A 259 14.88 -19.70 -5.41
C GLN A 259 15.50 -20.99 -4.84
N SER A 260 15.11 -22.12 -5.40
CA SER A 260 15.67 -23.42 -5.04
C SER A 260 15.95 -24.25 -6.31
N THR A 261 16.74 -25.30 -6.15
CA THR A 261 17.03 -26.30 -7.19
C THR A 261 15.98 -27.41 -7.24
N THR A 262 14.98 -27.39 -6.35
CA THR A 262 13.87 -28.35 -6.33
C THR A 262 12.91 -28.09 -7.49
N SER A 263 12.21 -29.14 -7.92
CA SER A 263 11.19 -29.08 -8.95
C SER A 263 10.01 -28.25 -8.46
N GLY A 264 9.91 -26.99 -8.92
CA GLY A 264 8.78 -26.12 -8.66
C GLY A 264 7.73 -26.18 -9.77
N LEU A 265 6.58 -25.59 -9.47
CA LEU A 265 5.50 -25.39 -10.44
C LEU A 265 5.60 -23.95 -11.00
N TRP A 266 4.91 -23.72 -12.12
CA TRP A 266 4.91 -22.43 -12.78
C TRP A 266 3.49 -21.92 -13.00
N LEU A 267 3.23 -20.69 -12.62
CA LEU A 267 1.98 -20.00 -12.95
C LEU A 267 2.20 -19.21 -14.24
N ASP A 268 1.55 -19.65 -15.31
CA ASP A 268 1.56 -18.95 -16.60
C ASP A 268 0.59 -17.77 -16.57
N THR A 269 1.10 -16.58 -16.88
CA THR A 269 0.35 -15.32 -16.89
C THR A 269 0.02 -14.84 -18.31
N THR A 270 0.16 -15.70 -19.34
CA THR A 270 -0.02 -15.32 -20.75
C THR A 270 -1.43 -14.83 -21.06
N GLU A 271 -2.47 -15.52 -20.61
CA GLU A 271 -3.85 -15.11 -20.83
C GLU A 271 -4.22 -13.85 -20.02
N LEU A 272 -3.63 -13.69 -18.84
CA LEU A 272 -3.74 -12.46 -18.07
C LEU A 272 -3.12 -11.28 -18.83
N ARG A 273 -1.91 -11.45 -19.38
CA ARG A 273 -1.22 -10.43 -20.18
C ARG A 273 -2.07 -9.97 -21.37
N LYS A 274 -2.62 -10.91 -22.15
CA LYS A 274 -3.49 -10.59 -23.30
C LYS A 274 -4.70 -9.76 -22.84
N SER A 275 -5.34 -10.18 -21.75
CA SER A 275 -6.51 -9.49 -21.18
C SER A 275 -6.19 -8.08 -20.68
N LEU A 276 -5.02 -7.85 -20.08
CA LEU A 276 -4.58 -6.54 -19.60
C LEU A 276 -4.23 -5.61 -20.76
N LEU A 277 -3.47 -6.11 -21.76
CA LEU A 277 -3.09 -5.33 -22.95
C LEU A 277 -4.32 -4.83 -23.71
N ALA A 278 -5.32 -5.71 -23.94
CA ALA A 278 -6.56 -5.30 -24.60
C ALA A 278 -7.26 -4.15 -23.86
N ARG A 279 -7.29 -4.18 -22.51
CA ARG A 279 -7.89 -3.12 -21.70
C ARG A 279 -7.10 -1.83 -21.73
N VAL A 280 -5.78 -1.90 -21.72
CA VAL A 280 -4.92 -0.71 -21.85
C VAL A 280 -5.23 0.01 -23.16
N VAL A 281 -5.25 -0.71 -24.28
CA VAL A 281 -5.57 -0.14 -25.61
C VAL A 281 -6.97 0.48 -25.63
N LEU A 282 -7.98 -0.21 -25.07
CA LEU A 282 -9.36 0.30 -25.05
C LEU A 282 -9.51 1.55 -24.17
N LEU A 283 -8.78 1.65 -23.06
CA LEU A 283 -8.74 2.87 -22.24
C LEU A 283 -8.08 4.04 -22.97
N GLU A 284 -6.99 3.77 -23.73
CA GLU A 284 -6.33 4.78 -24.57
C GLU A 284 -7.25 5.26 -25.71
N GLN A 285 -8.16 4.42 -26.17
CA GLN A 285 -9.21 4.76 -27.14
C GLN A 285 -10.41 5.50 -26.51
N GLY A 286 -10.37 5.80 -25.19
CA GLY A 286 -11.41 6.54 -24.49
C GLY A 286 -12.58 5.72 -23.96
N ARG A 287 -12.50 4.38 -23.95
CA ARG A 287 -13.53 3.54 -23.31
C ARG A 287 -13.56 3.76 -21.80
N ALA A 288 -14.77 3.79 -21.24
CA ALA A 288 -14.93 3.95 -19.80
C ALA A 288 -14.44 2.73 -19.01
N PRO A 289 -13.80 2.90 -17.84
CA PRO A 289 -13.34 1.78 -17.00
C PRO A 289 -14.44 0.78 -16.64
N ALA A 290 -15.66 1.26 -16.37
CA ALA A 290 -16.82 0.42 -16.06
C ALA A 290 -17.18 -0.55 -17.21
N GLU A 291 -17.14 -0.10 -18.47
CA GLU A 291 -17.37 -0.93 -19.66
C GLU A 291 -16.33 -2.05 -19.78
N LEU A 292 -15.12 -1.82 -19.29
CA LEU A 292 -14.02 -2.78 -19.28
C LEU A 292 -14.02 -3.68 -18.03
N GLN A 293 -15.07 -3.56 -17.21
CA GLN A 293 -15.26 -4.34 -15.99
C GLN A 293 -14.12 -4.11 -14.96
N LEU A 294 -13.60 -2.90 -14.90
CA LEU A 294 -12.59 -2.53 -13.91
C LEU A 294 -13.22 -2.11 -12.57
N GLY A 295 -14.49 -1.71 -12.58
CA GLY A 295 -15.28 -1.24 -11.46
C GLY A 295 -15.90 0.13 -11.74
N ASP A 296 -17.08 0.38 -11.16
CA ASP A 296 -17.83 1.62 -11.39
C ASP A 296 -17.19 2.83 -10.68
N ASP A 297 -16.41 2.56 -9.64
CA ASP A 297 -15.66 3.55 -8.86
C ASP A 297 -14.27 3.88 -9.45
N VAL A 298 -13.86 3.20 -10.53
CA VAL A 298 -12.56 3.37 -11.18
C VAL A 298 -12.60 4.50 -12.19
N THR A 299 -11.63 5.42 -12.09
CA THR A 299 -11.59 6.65 -12.90
C THR A 299 -10.28 6.79 -13.67
N GLN A 300 -10.31 7.49 -14.82
CA GLN A 300 -9.13 7.91 -15.55
C GLN A 300 -8.56 9.21 -14.94
N PRO A 301 -7.24 9.46 -15.03
CA PRO A 301 -6.20 8.62 -15.69
C PRO A 301 -5.63 7.49 -14.82
N ALA A 302 -6.04 7.38 -13.55
CA ALA A 302 -5.49 6.41 -12.61
C ALA A 302 -5.69 4.95 -13.06
N ALA A 303 -6.82 4.64 -13.72
CA ALA A 303 -7.08 3.30 -14.27
C ALA A 303 -6.00 2.85 -15.26
N GLY A 304 -5.64 3.69 -16.23
CA GLY A 304 -4.63 3.39 -17.23
C GLY A 304 -3.25 3.20 -16.60
N GLN A 305 -2.86 4.10 -15.70
CA GLN A 305 -1.57 4.03 -14.99
C GLN A 305 -1.46 2.75 -14.15
N LEU A 306 -2.52 2.40 -13.42
CA LEU A 306 -2.54 1.18 -12.61
C LEU A 306 -2.55 -0.09 -13.47
N LEU A 307 -3.28 -0.11 -14.58
CA LEU A 307 -3.27 -1.26 -15.48
C LEU A 307 -1.87 -1.48 -16.09
N GLN A 308 -1.19 -0.42 -16.51
CA GLN A 308 0.20 -0.52 -16.99
C GLN A 308 1.14 -1.01 -15.87
N ARG A 309 0.96 -0.52 -14.64
CA ARG A 309 1.72 -0.97 -13.48
C ARG A 309 1.51 -2.46 -13.19
N VAL A 310 0.27 -2.94 -13.11
CA VAL A 310 0.00 -4.35 -12.84
C VAL A 310 0.40 -5.26 -14.01
N LEU A 311 0.27 -4.80 -15.27
CA LEU A 311 0.80 -5.51 -16.42
C LEU A 311 2.31 -5.74 -16.31
N GLN A 312 3.06 -4.70 -15.90
CA GLN A 312 4.50 -4.81 -15.68
C GLN A 312 4.82 -5.77 -14.53
N ARG A 313 4.09 -5.63 -13.40
CA ARG A 313 4.30 -6.42 -12.17
C ARG A 313 3.86 -7.87 -12.32
N TRP A 314 2.75 -8.15 -12.97
CA TRP A 314 2.15 -9.48 -13.06
C TRP A 314 2.64 -10.32 -14.25
N CYS A 315 3.09 -9.66 -15.32
CA CYS A 315 3.34 -10.37 -16.58
C CYS A 315 4.73 -10.15 -17.19
N LYS A 316 5.52 -9.21 -16.66
CA LYS A 316 6.81 -8.85 -17.25
C LYS A 316 8.01 -8.99 -16.30
N GLY A 317 7.87 -9.76 -15.24
CA GLY A 317 8.97 -10.01 -14.29
C GLY A 317 9.24 -8.87 -13.31
N GLY A 318 8.24 -8.00 -13.06
CA GLY A 318 8.36 -6.86 -12.18
C GLY A 318 8.86 -5.60 -12.88
N THR A 319 9.01 -4.52 -12.12
CA THR A 319 9.56 -3.26 -12.65
C THR A 319 11.09 -3.36 -12.70
N PRO A 320 11.72 -3.22 -13.86
CA PRO A 320 13.16 -3.21 -13.94
C PRO A 320 13.71 -2.05 -13.10
N ARG A 321 14.74 -2.32 -12.34
CA ARG A 321 15.43 -1.29 -11.57
C ARG A 321 16.25 -0.42 -12.51
N ARG A 322 16.07 0.90 -12.41
CA ARG A 322 16.87 1.84 -13.21
C ARG A 322 18.33 1.89 -12.76
N HIS A 323 18.58 1.65 -11.47
CA HIS A 323 19.92 1.72 -10.87
C HIS A 323 20.14 0.51 -9.96
N GLU A 324 21.37 0.06 -9.93
CA GLU A 324 21.82 -0.97 -9.01
C GLU A 324 21.77 -0.44 -7.56
N ARG A 325 21.47 -1.32 -6.63
CA ARG A 325 21.45 -1.00 -5.19
C ARG A 325 22.69 -1.57 -4.52
N HIS A 326 23.32 -0.75 -3.75
CA HIS A 326 24.44 -1.13 -2.92
C HIS A 326 24.01 -1.19 -1.46
N SER A 327 24.53 -2.19 -0.74
CA SER A 327 24.35 -2.23 0.71
C SER A 327 25.02 -1.00 1.30
N ALA A 328 24.34 -0.29 2.15
CA ALA A 328 24.85 0.87 2.84
C ALA A 328 24.45 0.78 4.31
N SER A 329 25.20 1.43 5.18
CA SER A 329 24.93 1.44 6.62
C SER A 329 25.27 2.81 7.21
N GLY A 330 24.61 3.16 8.28
CA GLY A 330 24.84 4.41 9.02
C GLY A 330 23.55 5.08 9.45
N GLY A 331 23.65 5.97 10.42
CA GLY A 331 22.53 6.80 10.87
C GLY A 331 22.19 7.87 9.85
N CYS A 332 20.92 8.03 9.53
CA CYS A 332 20.40 9.12 8.68
C CYS A 332 19.24 9.83 9.40
N GLY A 333 19.15 11.17 9.23
CA GLY A 333 18.07 11.97 9.79
C GLY A 333 16.96 12.14 8.76
N LEU A 334 15.71 11.88 9.13
CA LEU A 334 14.54 12.04 8.27
C LEU A 334 13.58 13.07 8.83
N ILE A 335 13.14 13.99 7.98
CA ILE A 335 12.04 14.91 8.25
C ILE A 335 10.93 14.62 7.27
N ALA A 336 9.71 14.46 7.76
CA ALA A 336 8.55 14.16 6.95
C ALA A 336 7.48 15.26 7.08
N GLY A 337 6.81 15.56 5.96
CA GLY A 337 5.75 16.56 5.88
C GLY A 337 6.19 17.88 5.23
N PHE A 338 5.31 18.43 4.40
CA PHE A 338 5.62 19.58 3.55
C PHE A 338 6.11 20.80 4.34
N GLU A 339 5.41 21.14 5.42
CA GLU A 339 5.74 22.29 6.28
C GLU A 339 7.05 22.09 7.04
N ALA A 340 7.24 20.88 7.62
CA ALA A 340 8.45 20.55 8.37
C ALA A 340 9.70 20.58 7.49
N VAL A 341 9.58 20.02 6.28
CA VAL A 341 10.64 20.04 5.27
C VAL A 341 10.96 21.47 4.86
N HIS A 342 9.93 22.30 4.60
CA HIS A 342 10.13 23.71 4.23
C HIS A 342 10.82 24.48 5.35
N PHE A 343 10.38 24.33 6.59
CA PHE A 343 10.99 24.95 7.75
C PHE A 343 12.49 24.58 7.88
N GLN A 344 12.80 23.29 7.74
CA GLN A 344 14.19 22.83 7.88
C GLN A 344 15.10 23.35 6.77
N LEU A 345 14.65 23.30 5.50
CA LEU A 345 15.45 23.76 4.36
C LEU A 345 15.55 25.29 4.30
N SER A 346 14.60 26.01 4.89
CA SER A 346 14.67 27.47 5.06
C SER A 346 15.63 27.94 6.17
N GLY A 347 16.46 27.04 6.72
CA GLY A 347 17.36 27.34 7.82
C GLY A 347 16.64 27.51 9.15
N ARG A 348 15.59 26.72 9.38
CA ARG A 348 14.72 26.70 10.57
C ARG A 348 13.98 28.02 10.79
N ARG A 349 13.54 28.64 9.69
CA ARG A 349 12.74 29.86 9.72
C ARG A 349 11.29 29.54 9.42
N PRO A 350 10.32 30.02 10.22
CA PRO A 350 8.91 29.94 9.88
C PRO A 350 8.63 30.60 8.53
N PHE A 351 7.68 30.02 7.79
CA PHE A 351 7.27 30.61 6.52
C PHE A 351 6.58 31.95 6.74
N HIS A 352 7.07 32.98 6.07
CA HIS A 352 6.45 34.29 6.01
C HIS A 352 6.14 34.62 4.56
N ALA A 353 4.89 35.00 4.30
CA ALA A 353 4.50 35.49 3.00
C ALA A 353 5.31 36.77 2.65
N PRO A 354 5.89 36.87 1.44
CA PRO A 354 6.57 38.09 1.01
C PRO A 354 5.63 39.29 1.15
N SER A 355 5.90 40.21 2.08
CA SER A 355 5.11 41.38 2.28
C SER A 355 5.48 42.43 1.19
N ARG A 356 4.46 43.02 0.55
CA ARG A 356 4.61 44.19 -0.28
C ARG A 356 4.61 45.47 0.56
N ASP A 357 5.08 45.41 1.78
CA ASP A 357 5.03 46.60 2.62
C ASP A 357 6.10 47.60 2.14
N THR A 358 5.64 48.48 1.25
CA THR A 358 6.42 49.62 0.77
C THR A 358 6.99 50.49 1.91
N ALA A 359 6.38 50.43 3.09
CA ALA A 359 6.88 51.09 4.29
C ALA A 359 8.13 50.42 4.85
N THR A 360 8.19 49.08 4.82
CA THR A 360 9.39 48.33 5.28
C THR A 360 10.55 48.49 4.30
N LEU A 361 10.27 48.41 3.00
CA LEU A 361 11.29 48.69 1.95
C LEU A 361 11.78 50.12 1.98
N ARG A 362 10.90 51.09 2.30
CA ARG A 362 11.26 52.47 2.48
C ARG A 362 12.14 52.69 3.71
N ARG A 363 11.77 52.07 4.84
CA ARG A 363 12.60 52.10 6.07
C ARG A 363 13.96 51.42 5.90
N GLU A 364 14.03 50.30 5.20
CA GLU A 364 15.31 49.62 4.89
C GLU A 364 16.16 50.49 3.95
N ARG A 365 15.55 51.17 2.98
CA ARG A 365 16.25 52.05 2.07
C ARG A 365 16.71 53.34 2.77
N GLU A 366 15.91 53.91 3.61
CA GLU A 366 16.24 55.08 4.44
C GLU A 366 17.34 54.74 5.46
N GLN A 367 17.31 53.52 6.04
CA GLN A 367 18.37 53.05 6.95
C GLN A 367 19.70 52.76 6.20
N PHE A 368 19.62 52.28 4.96
CA PHE A 368 20.81 52.06 4.13
C PHE A 368 21.43 53.39 3.67
N GLU A 369 20.62 54.38 3.31
CA GLU A 369 21.08 55.72 2.90
C GLU A 369 21.64 56.51 4.07
N VAL A 370 21.13 56.29 5.30
CA VAL A 370 21.56 57.10 6.47
C VAL A 370 22.75 56.46 7.22
N PHE A 371 22.85 55.12 7.25
CA PHE A 371 23.85 54.45 8.12
C PHE A 371 24.83 53.53 7.38
N GLY A 372 24.72 53.32 6.09
CA GLY A 372 25.65 52.52 5.29
C GLY A 372 25.81 51.05 5.72
N VAL A 373 25.00 50.56 6.67
CA VAL A 373 25.05 49.19 7.25
C VAL A 373 23.65 48.64 7.41
N ARG A 374 23.38 47.46 6.85
CA ARG A 374 22.23 46.63 7.21
C ARG A 374 22.34 46.18 8.67
N ARG A 375 21.80 46.93 9.60
CA ARG A 375 21.53 46.42 10.94
C ARG A 375 20.29 45.51 10.85
N GLN A 376 20.51 44.22 10.86
CA GLN A 376 19.46 43.30 11.28
C GLN A 376 19.06 43.70 12.70
N SER A 377 17.80 44.04 12.91
CA SER A 377 17.30 44.41 14.22
C SER A 377 17.42 43.20 15.16
N VAL A 378 18.28 43.33 16.17
CA VAL A 378 18.53 42.35 17.25
C VAL A 378 17.23 41.82 17.93
N PRO A 379 16.10 42.57 18.01
CA PRO A 379 14.85 42.06 18.58
C PRO A 379 14.22 40.89 17.86
N ASP A 380 14.40 40.75 16.55
CA ASP A 380 13.77 39.65 15.79
C ASP A 380 14.57 38.33 15.88
N ILE A 381 15.87 38.43 16.10
CA ILE A 381 16.74 37.26 16.30
C ILE A 381 16.50 36.63 17.69
N MET A 382 16.30 37.45 18.73
CA MET A 382 16.05 36.96 20.09
C MET A 382 14.63 36.40 20.29
N LYS A 383 13.63 36.93 19.58
CA LYS A 383 12.25 36.39 19.64
C LYS A 383 12.09 35.06 18.89
N GLN A 384 12.97 34.76 17.94
CA GLN A 384 12.95 33.50 17.19
C GLN A 384 13.69 32.35 17.90
N ALA A 385 14.56 32.65 18.85
CA ALA A 385 15.35 31.64 19.58
C ALA A 385 14.57 30.90 20.68
N ASP A 386 13.44 31.45 21.15
CA ASP A 386 12.68 30.93 22.30
C ASP A 386 11.33 30.29 21.94
N SER A 387 11.01 30.11 20.67
CA SER A 387 9.85 29.29 20.30
C SER A 387 10.17 27.82 20.56
N PRO A 388 9.37 27.09 21.36
CA PRO A 388 9.61 25.66 21.56
C PRO A 388 9.58 24.97 20.20
N VAL A 389 10.64 24.22 19.91
CA VAL A 389 10.73 23.42 18.68
C VAL A 389 9.63 22.38 18.73
N GLU A 390 8.64 22.48 17.86
CA GLU A 390 7.60 21.49 17.75
C GLU A 390 8.21 20.13 17.38
N ALA A 391 7.68 19.05 17.95
CA ALA A 391 8.24 17.70 17.77
C ALA A 391 8.39 17.30 16.27
N TRP A 392 7.52 17.81 15.39
CA TRP A 392 7.58 17.57 13.94
C TRP A 392 8.69 18.35 13.21
N GLN A 393 9.34 19.31 13.88
CA GLN A 393 10.48 20.08 13.34
C GLN A 393 11.84 19.40 13.59
N VAL A 394 11.85 18.29 14.32
CA VAL A 394 13.06 17.51 14.64
C VAL A 394 13.19 16.35 13.66
N ALA A 395 14.41 16.12 13.19
CA ALA A 395 14.66 14.95 12.36
C ALA A 395 14.59 13.66 13.18
N ASP A 396 13.82 12.69 12.71
CA ASP A 396 13.81 11.34 13.26
C ASP A 396 15.09 10.58 12.87
N ASP A 397 15.61 9.79 13.78
CA ASP A 397 16.80 8.95 13.54
C ASP A 397 16.39 7.63 12.88
N TRP A 398 16.98 7.37 11.72
CA TRP A 398 16.82 6.15 10.94
C TRP A 398 18.17 5.53 10.62
N HIS A 399 18.16 4.27 10.24
CA HIS A 399 19.33 3.53 9.75
C HIS A 399 19.20 3.22 8.27
N LEU A 400 20.22 3.54 7.50
CA LEU A 400 20.32 3.22 6.08
C LEU A 400 20.62 1.73 5.91
N LEU A 401 19.83 1.02 5.07
CA LEU A 401 20.03 -0.39 4.74
C LEU A 401 20.62 -0.60 3.36
N ASN A 402 20.16 0.17 2.38
CA ASN A 402 20.72 0.19 1.03
C ASN A 402 20.38 1.51 0.33
N GLU A 403 21.18 1.80 -0.69
CA GLU A 403 21.03 2.99 -1.52
C GLU A 403 21.22 2.69 -3.00
N SER A 404 20.68 3.56 -3.82
CA SER A 404 20.90 3.65 -5.26
C SER A 404 20.97 5.12 -5.67
N ALA A 405 21.29 5.44 -6.92
CA ALA A 405 21.35 6.83 -7.39
C ALA A 405 20.06 7.65 -7.12
N THR A 406 18.91 7.01 -7.02
CA THR A 406 17.62 7.71 -6.86
C THR A 406 16.75 7.17 -5.72
N GLY A 407 17.25 6.29 -4.88
CA GLY A 407 16.41 5.70 -3.85
C GLY A 407 17.16 5.11 -2.67
N LEU A 408 16.49 5.13 -1.52
CA LEU A 408 17.00 4.62 -0.25
C LEU A 408 16.02 3.62 0.35
N ARG A 409 16.55 2.65 1.09
CA ARG A 409 15.79 1.87 2.06
C ARG A 409 16.36 2.12 3.44
N ILE A 410 15.50 2.55 4.35
CA ILE A 410 15.84 2.91 5.72
C ILE A 410 14.97 2.13 6.70
N THR A 411 15.44 1.96 7.93
CA THR A 411 14.70 1.30 9.01
C THR A 411 14.90 2.02 10.33
N ARG A 412 13.96 1.85 11.25
CA ARG A 412 14.05 2.30 12.63
C ARG A 412 13.23 1.40 13.56
N PRO A 413 13.40 1.49 14.90
CA PRO A 413 12.47 0.86 15.84
C PRO A 413 11.03 1.33 15.60
N PHE A 414 10.08 0.39 15.66
CA PHE A 414 8.67 0.65 15.31
C PHE A 414 8.01 1.70 16.21
N VAL A 415 8.34 1.72 17.49
CA VAL A 415 7.69 2.58 18.50
C VAL A 415 8.29 3.97 18.64
N HIS A 416 9.36 4.30 17.91
CA HIS A 416 10.04 5.60 18.00
C HIS A 416 9.71 6.50 16.82
N GLY A 417 9.78 7.81 17.04
CA GLY A 417 9.70 8.85 16.00
C GLY A 417 8.27 9.18 15.55
N GLY A 418 8.19 10.07 14.57
CA GLY A 418 6.94 10.55 13.98
C GLY A 418 6.22 9.51 13.13
N ARG A 419 4.93 9.74 12.88
CA ARG A 419 4.14 8.87 11.97
C ARG A 419 4.51 9.15 10.51
N VAL A 420 4.78 8.10 9.76
CA VAL A 420 5.18 8.18 8.35
C VAL A 420 4.29 7.29 7.47
N GLY A 421 4.04 7.72 6.26
CA GLY A 421 3.21 6.99 5.29
C GLY A 421 3.60 7.28 3.86
N ALA A 422 3.21 6.42 2.93
CA ALA A 422 3.46 6.61 1.52
C ALA A 422 2.88 7.94 1.01
N GLY A 423 3.62 8.62 0.13
CA GLY A 423 3.20 9.88 -0.47
C GLY A 423 3.52 11.14 0.33
N LEU A 424 4.23 11.04 1.47
CA LEU A 424 4.74 12.20 2.17
C LEU A 424 5.98 12.78 1.46
N LEU A 425 6.07 14.10 1.44
CA LEU A 425 7.31 14.81 1.10
C LEU A 425 8.29 14.63 2.26
N ILE A 426 9.55 14.32 1.95
CA ILE A 426 10.57 14.13 2.97
C ILE A 426 11.87 14.87 2.63
N ALA A 427 12.62 15.18 3.66
CA ALA A 427 14.04 15.55 3.55
C ALA A 427 14.88 14.57 4.34
N VAL A 428 15.88 13.99 3.70
CA VAL A 428 16.79 13.02 4.32
C VAL A 428 18.22 13.58 4.36
N ARG A 429 18.85 13.46 5.52
CA ARG A 429 20.26 13.79 5.71
C ARG A 429 21.06 12.49 5.79
N MET A 430 21.90 12.28 4.78
CA MET A 430 22.74 11.08 4.67
C MET A 430 23.84 11.03 5.73
N PRO A 431 24.37 9.83 6.06
CA PRO A 431 25.49 9.69 6.96
C PRO A 431 26.68 10.57 6.53
N GLY A 432 27.20 11.37 7.45
CA GLY A 432 28.34 12.28 7.19
C GLY A 432 28.00 13.54 6.38
N SER A 433 26.76 13.72 5.93
CA SER A 433 26.33 14.95 5.24
C SER A 433 25.75 15.97 6.22
N LEU A 434 25.98 17.25 5.94
CA LEU A 434 25.32 18.37 6.62
C LEU A 434 24.05 18.82 5.88
N HIS A 435 23.88 18.42 4.63
CA HIS A 435 22.79 18.84 3.76
C HIS A 435 21.66 17.81 3.71
N PHE A 436 20.44 18.31 3.59
CA PHE A 436 19.26 17.50 3.37
C PHE A 436 18.97 17.37 1.87
N THR A 437 18.69 16.16 1.44
CA THR A 437 18.20 15.86 0.09
C THR A 437 16.69 15.65 0.14
N LEU A 438 15.97 16.29 -0.78
CA LEU A 438 14.52 16.18 -0.88
C LEU A 438 14.11 14.88 -1.59
N GLY A 439 12.98 14.34 -1.19
CA GLY A 439 12.43 13.13 -1.80
C GLY A 439 10.98 12.87 -1.40
N SER A 440 10.47 11.74 -1.83
CA SER A 440 9.14 11.25 -1.42
C SER A 440 9.23 9.86 -0.78
N LEU A 441 8.42 9.65 0.23
CA LEU A 441 8.28 8.35 0.86
C LEU A 441 7.34 7.49 0.01
N ARG A 442 7.87 6.41 -0.58
CA ARG A 442 7.13 5.55 -1.52
C ARG A 442 6.34 4.48 -0.82
N TRP A 443 6.86 3.99 0.28
CA TRP A 443 6.21 3.00 1.12
C TRP A 443 6.78 3.03 2.53
N ALA A 444 5.97 2.64 3.50
CA ALA A 444 6.35 2.32 4.86
C ALA A 444 5.73 0.97 5.21
N LEU A 445 6.48 0.12 5.91
CA LEU A 445 6.07 -1.24 6.26
C LEU A 445 6.50 -1.58 7.67
N ARG A 446 5.64 -2.24 8.40
CA ARG A 446 6.03 -2.97 9.61
C ARG A 446 6.65 -4.29 9.19
N GLU A 447 7.99 -4.41 9.25
CA GLU A 447 8.72 -5.65 8.89
C GLU A 447 8.68 -6.71 9.99
N SER A 448 8.67 -6.26 11.24
CA SER A 448 8.53 -7.14 12.42
C SER A 448 7.74 -6.42 13.52
N SER A 449 7.55 -7.07 14.65
CA SER A 449 6.98 -6.41 15.85
C SER A 449 7.79 -5.19 16.29
N GLU A 450 9.08 -5.15 15.98
CA GLU A 450 10.02 -4.16 16.49
C GLU A 450 10.55 -3.20 15.45
N SER A 451 10.36 -3.45 14.13
CA SER A 451 10.98 -2.67 13.07
C SER A 451 9.99 -2.10 12.06
N LEU A 452 10.20 -0.83 11.74
CA LEU A 452 9.57 -0.09 10.67
C LEU A 452 10.59 0.14 9.56
N ALA A 453 10.27 -0.29 8.34
CA ALA A 453 11.08 0.00 7.17
C ALA A 453 10.36 0.97 6.23
N ALA A 454 11.14 1.77 5.51
CA ALA A 454 10.62 2.72 4.54
C ALA A 454 11.48 2.76 3.28
N GLY A 455 10.82 2.99 2.15
CA GLY A 455 11.46 3.22 0.87
C GLY A 455 11.25 4.66 0.40
N ILE A 456 12.36 5.31 0.08
CA ILE A 456 12.42 6.71 -0.35
C ILE A 456 12.83 6.77 -1.81
N GLN A 457 12.19 7.65 -2.55
CA GLN A 457 12.67 8.12 -3.84
C GLN A 457 13.22 9.53 -3.66
N LEU A 458 14.50 9.73 -3.97
CA LEU A 458 15.15 11.03 -3.93
C LEU A 458 14.78 11.83 -5.19
N PHE A 459 14.62 13.13 -5.02
CA PHE A 459 14.51 14.06 -6.14
C PHE A 459 15.90 14.58 -6.52
N PRO A 460 16.20 14.65 -7.81
CA PRO A 460 17.50 15.09 -8.27
C PRO A 460 17.69 16.60 -8.05
N GLY A 461 18.90 16.99 -7.67
CA GLY A 461 19.30 18.38 -7.47
C GLY A 461 19.06 18.89 -6.05
N GLU A 462 19.64 20.05 -5.79
CA GLU A 462 19.50 20.74 -4.51
C GLU A 462 18.21 21.57 -4.51
N ALA A 463 17.31 21.24 -3.60
CA ALA A 463 16.03 21.92 -3.49
C ALA A 463 16.19 23.28 -2.78
N ARG A 464 15.61 24.33 -3.37
CA ARG A 464 15.56 25.68 -2.79
C ARG A 464 14.15 25.95 -2.27
N PRO A 465 13.96 26.19 -0.97
CA PRO A 465 12.68 26.61 -0.43
C PRO A 465 12.33 28.02 -0.94
N VAL A 466 11.09 28.18 -1.40
CA VAL A 466 10.60 29.43 -1.99
C VAL A 466 9.16 29.72 -1.54
N ALA A 467 8.75 30.98 -1.61
CA ALA A 467 7.34 31.33 -1.58
C ALA A 467 6.80 31.34 -3.01
N VAL A 468 5.70 30.63 -3.25
CA VAL A 468 5.03 30.55 -4.55
C VAL A 468 3.60 31.06 -4.45
N ARG A 469 3.05 31.61 -5.53
CA ARG A 469 1.62 31.95 -5.63
C ARG A 469 1.10 31.68 -7.03
N ILE A 470 -0.18 31.39 -7.11
CA ILE A 470 -0.87 31.15 -8.37
C ILE A 470 -1.20 32.51 -9.00
N VAL A 471 -1.02 32.60 -10.32
CA VAL A 471 -1.51 33.69 -11.14
C VAL A 471 -2.78 33.24 -11.84
N GLU A 472 -3.91 33.85 -11.50
CA GLU A 472 -5.20 33.53 -12.10
C GLU A 472 -5.44 34.41 -13.36
N SER A 473 -6.42 34.01 -14.17
CA SER A 473 -6.82 34.75 -15.34
C SER A 473 -7.25 36.18 -14.95
N GLY A 474 -6.66 37.23 -15.60
CA GLY A 474 -6.95 38.63 -15.30
C GLY A 474 -6.05 39.26 -14.24
N ASP A 475 -4.83 38.77 -14.07
CA ASP A 475 -3.81 39.27 -13.11
C ASP A 475 -4.19 39.17 -11.63
N ALA A 476 -5.26 38.47 -11.28
CA ALA A 476 -5.55 38.14 -9.89
C ALA A 476 -4.49 37.19 -9.32
N ARG A 477 -3.97 37.51 -8.16
CA ARG A 477 -2.92 36.75 -7.51
C ARG A 477 -3.46 36.07 -6.27
N GLY A 478 -3.27 34.73 -6.22
CA GLY A 478 -3.59 33.91 -5.05
C GLY A 478 -2.71 34.20 -3.83
N PRO A 479 -3.01 33.58 -2.69
CA PRO A 479 -2.17 33.67 -1.51
C PRO A 479 -0.78 33.07 -1.76
N TRP A 480 0.19 33.52 -0.97
CA TRP A 480 1.52 32.92 -0.95
C TRP A 480 1.47 31.56 -0.26
N LEU A 481 2.06 30.57 -0.89
CA LEU A 481 2.20 29.18 -0.44
C LEU A 481 3.68 28.84 -0.31
N GLN A 482 3.98 27.88 0.52
CA GLN A 482 5.29 27.23 0.56
C GLN A 482 5.53 26.43 -0.72
N GLY A 483 6.77 26.41 -1.20
CA GLY A 483 7.17 25.63 -2.36
C GLY A 483 8.68 25.36 -2.38
N PHE A 484 9.12 24.55 -3.34
CA PHE A 484 10.53 24.28 -3.55
C PHE A 484 10.83 24.32 -5.04
N LEU A 485 11.95 24.94 -5.40
CA LEU A 485 12.50 24.88 -6.75
C LEU A 485 13.63 23.86 -6.81
N LEU A 486 13.61 23.05 -7.85
CA LEU A 486 14.65 22.07 -8.18
C LEU A 486 15.24 22.44 -9.55
N PRO A 487 16.57 22.53 -9.65
CA PRO A 487 17.22 22.83 -10.92
C PRO A 487 17.05 21.68 -11.90
N GLY A 488 17.07 21.98 -13.19
CA GLY A 488 17.16 20.94 -14.22
C GLY A 488 18.57 20.33 -14.24
N ILE A 489 18.65 19.04 -14.50
CA ILE A 489 19.90 18.29 -14.60
C ILE A 489 19.96 17.58 -15.95
N ALA A 490 20.60 18.21 -16.92
CA ALA A 490 20.66 17.69 -18.29
C ALA A 490 21.28 16.28 -18.38
N ALA A 491 22.27 15.99 -17.55
CA ALA A 491 22.93 14.67 -17.50
C ALA A 491 21.99 13.52 -17.07
N LEU A 492 20.88 13.82 -16.43
CA LEU A 492 19.88 12.86 -15.95
C LEU A 492 18.57 12.94 -16.76
N ASP A 493 18.49 13.80 -17.76
CA ASP A 493 17.26 14.13 -18.50
C ASP A 493 16.12 14.61 -17.56
N GLU A 494 16.50 15.29 -16.48
CA GLU A 494 15.55 15.82 -15.49
C GLU A 494 15.33 17.31 -15.74
N PRO A 495 14.06 17.72 -16.00
CA PRO A 495 13.74 19.13 -16.21
C PRO A 495 13.79 19.91 -14.90
N ALA A 496 13.95 21.23 -15.02
CA ALA A 496 13.68 22.13 -13.90
C ALA A 496 12.24 21.92 -13.41
N SER A 497 12.04 21.95 -12.10
CA SER A 497 10.73 21.65 -11.54
C SER A 497 10.45 22.44 -10.26
N VAL A 498 9.16 22.62 -9.99
CA VAL A 498 8.65 23.21 -8.76
C VAL A 498 7.84 22.16 -8.00
N ILE A 499 8.01 22.11 -6.68
CA ILE A 499 7.14 21.35 -5.78
C ILE A 499 6.22 22.32 -5.10
N VAL A 500 4.92 22.05 -5.21
CA VAL A 500 3.82 22.87 -4.69
C VAL A 500 2.85 21.98 -3.89
N PRO A 501 1.99 22.54 -3.03
CA PRO A 501 0.95 21.78 -2.36
C PRO A 501 0.03 21.06 -3.35
N ALA A 502 -0.46 19.87 -2.94
CA ALA A 502 -1.36 19.06 -3.76
C ALA A 502 -2.61 19.84 -4.20
N GLY A 503 -3.08 19.58 -5.44
CA GLY A 503 -4.21 20.28 -6.04
C GLY A 503 -3.87 21.62 -6.67
N THR A 504 -2.59 22.00 -6.70
CA THR A 504 -2.14 23.25 -7.33
C THR A 504 -2.03 23.13 -8.84
N PHE A 505 -1.66 21.96 -9.35
CA PHE A 505 -1.41 21.74 -10.78
C PHE A 505 -2.66 21.94 -11.65
N ARG A 506 -2.51 22.75 -12.68
CA ARG A 506 -3.30 22.74 -13.92
C ARG A 506 -2.34 23.01 -15.06
N ILE A 507 -2.54 22.36 -16.18
CA ILE A 507 -1.69 22.58 -17.36
C ILE A 507 -1.70 24.07 -17.74
N ASP A 508 -0.52 24.61 -18.10
CA ASP A 508 -0.28 26.01 -18.45
C ASP A 508 -0.64 27.03 -17.34
N ARG A 509 -0.90 26.59 -16.11
CA ARG A 509 -1.14 27.51 -15.00
C ARG A 509 0.10 28.33 -14.71
N GLY A 510 -0.06 29.67 -14.70
CA GLY A 510 0.97 30.60 -14.27
C GLY A 510 1.19 30.55 -12.75
N ILE A 511 2.44 30.57 -12.34
CA ILE A 511 2.86 30.74 -10.95
C ILE A 511 3.96 31.80 -10.88
N GLU A 512 4.00 32.53 -9.79
CA GLU A 512 5.11 33.40 -9.42
C GLU A 512 5.81 32.81 -8.21
N ALA A 513 7.15 32.77 -8.25
CA ALA A 513 7.99 32.34 -7.13
C ALA A 513 8.94 33.47 -6.72
N MET A 514 9.13 33.62 -5.41
CA MET A 514 10.13 34.53 -4.85
C MET A 514 11.45 33.79 -4.67
N VAL A 515 12.43 34.10 -5.53
CA VAL A 515 13.76 33.50 -5.54
C VAL A 515 14.78 34.59 -5.29
N ASP A 516 15.59 34.47 -4.23
CA ASP A 516 16.63 35.45 -3.88
C ASP A 516 16.13 36.92 -3.90
N GLN A 517 14.95 37.16 -3.35
CA GLN A 517 14.22 38.45 -3.33
C GLN A 517 13.79 38.98 -4.71
N GLN A 518 13.88 38.16 -5.75
CA GLN A 518 13.39 38.48 -7.08
C GLN A 518 12.17 37.62 -7.43
N MET A 519 11.20 38.27 -8.10
CA MET A 519 10.02 37.57 -8.60
C MET A 519 10.34 36.90 -9.93
N GLN A 520 10.13 35.59 -9.99
CA GLN A 520 10.24 34.80 -11.22
C GLN A 520 8.88 34.20 -11.56
N ALA A 521 8.50 34.29 -12.83
CA ALA A 521 7.26 33.71 -13.33
C ALA A 521 7.53 32.42 -14.10
N PHE A 522 6.71 31.39 -13.83
CA PHE A 522 6.81 30.08 -14.46
C PHE A 522 5.42 29.63 -14.93
N LYS A 523 5.39 28.61 -15.80
CA LYS A 523 4.19 27.86 -16.17
C LYS A 523 4.34 26.41 -15.75
N LEU A 524 3.30 25.84 -15.16
CA LEU A 524 3.23 24.42 -14.85
C LEU A 524 2.91 23.62 -16.12
N LEU A 525 3.82 22.78 -16.58
CA LEU A 525 3.71 22.06 -17.85
C LEU A 525 3.13 20.65 -17.67
N ARG A 526 3.71 19.86 -16.78
CA ARG A 526 3.28 18.48 -16.49
C ARG A 526 3.63 18.09 -15.06
N VAL A 527 2.85 17.18 -14.48
CA VAL A 527 3.19 16.54 -13.21
C VAL A 527 4.28 15.51 -13.46
N LEU A 528 5.41 15.64 -12.78
CA LEU A 528 6.52 14.69 -12.78
C LEU A 528 6.37 13.65 -11.68
N ASP A 529 5.86 14.08 -10.53
CA ASP A 529 5.62 13.26 -9.35
C ASP A 529 4.54 13.88 -8.47
N HIS A 530 3.86 13.05 -7.68
CA HIS A 530 2.84 13.53 -6.74
C HIS A 530 2.81 12.65 -5.49
N GLY A 531 2.43 13.25 -4.38
CA GLY A 531 2.19 12.61 -3.11
C GLY A 531 0.81 12.95 -2.53
N LEU A 532 0.66 12.73 -1.24
CA LEU A 532 -0.57 13.09 -0.52
C LEU A 532 -0.70 14.61 -0.36
N GLU A 533 0.41 15.29 -0.17
CA GLU A 533 0.47 16.70 0.20
C GLU A 533 1.19 17.58 -0.83
N PHE A 534 1.77 16.99 -1.88
CA PHE A 534 2.56 17.72 -2.86
C PHE A 534 2.35 17.25 -4.30
N GLU A 535 2.68 18.14 -5.21
CA GLU A 535 2.84 17.88 -6.65
C GLU A 535 4.18 18.45 -7.10
N ARG A 536 4.99 17.63 -7.78
CA ARG A 536 6.21 18.07 -8.46
C ARG A 536 5.91 18.28 -9.93
N CYS A 537 6.03 19.48 -10.40
CA CYS A 537 5.67 19.88 -11.74
C CYS A 537 6.90 20.40 -12.50
N SER A 538 7.05 20.06 -13.78
CA SER A 538 8.03 20.71 -14.66
C SER A 538 7.59 22.14 -14.96
N ILE A 539 8.57 23.04 -15.08
CA ILE A 539 8.41 24.46 -15.34
C ILE A 539 9.20 24.90 -16.57
#